data_ecefecfa8882952c881254a1cd12255e
#
_entry.id   ecefecfa8882952c881254a1cd12255e
#
_cell.length_a   1.000
_cell.length_b   1.000
_cell.length_c   1.000
_cell.angle_alpha   90.00
_cell.angle_beta   90.00
_cell.angle_gamma   90.00
#
_symmetry.space_group_name_H-M   'P 1'
#
loop_
_entity.id
_entity.type
_entity.pdbx_description
1 polymer ?
#
loop_
_entity_poly.entity_id
_entity_poly.type
_entity_poly.pdbx_seq_one_letter_code
_entity_poly.pdbx_strand_id
1 'polypeptide(L)'
;MHKLKLKILPNQYSIHRLKDKNVIASLLKRNNIFFSFTSTNEETSLICDSKIKILNSDKDDNWSCIQLIGQLKIEETGIWSRITTVCADSGCAVLTVTTFNTDYFLVKTSD
;
A
#
# COMPACT_ATOMS: atom_id res chain seq x y z
N MET A 1 9.42 -14.82 -22.47
CA MET A 1 9.72 -14.65 -21.04
C MET A 1 9.36 -13.24 -20.61
N HIS A 2 8.48 -13.12 -19.65
CA HIS A 2 8.01 -11.83 -19.19
C HIS A 2 8.96 -11.29 -18.13
N LYS A 3 9.46 -10.09 -18.38
CA LYS A 3 10.28 -9.42 -17.39
C LYS A 3 9.36 -8.72 -16.40
N LEU A 4 9.53 -9.05 -15.15
CA LEU A 4 8.85 -8.39 -14.08
C LEU A 4 9.54 -7.06 -13.81
N LYS A 5 8.76 -5.98 -13.80
CA LYS A 5 9.26 -4.68 -13.42
C LYS A 5 8.59 -4.23 -12.15
N LEU A 6 9.39 -3.80 -11.23
CA LEU A 6 8.93 -3.23 -9.97
C LEU A 6 9.35 -1.77 -9.90
N LYS A 7 8.46 -0.93 -9.43
CA LYS A 7 8.76 0.47 -9.23
C LYS A 7 8.58 0.79 -7.75
N ILE A 8 9.63 1.28 -7.11
CA ILE A 8 9.55 1.72 -5.73
C ILE A 8 9.04 3.17 -5.75
N LEU A 9 7.91 3.40 -5.09
CA LEU A 9 7.38 4.74 -4.98
C LEU A 9 8.28 5.56 -4.05
N PRO A 10 8.49 6.86 -4.33
CA PRO A 10 9.54 7.62 -3.66
C PRO A 10 9.30 7.95 -2.19
N ASN A 11 8.07 7.89 -1.74
CA ASN A 11 7.73 8.34 -0.40
C ASN A 11 7.50 7.17 0.55
N GLN A 12 7.45 7.47 1.84
CA GLN A 12 7.01 6.52 2.84
C GLN A 12 5.50 6.63 3.02
N TYR A 13 4.88 5.56 3.46
CA TYR A 13 3.44 5.47 3.61
C TYR A 13 3.06 5.10 5.03
N SER A 14 1.87 5.51 5.43
CA SER A 14 1.32 5.21 6.75
C SER A 14 -0.05 4.59 6.59
N ILE A 15 -0.39 3.70 7.53
CA ILE A 15 -1.72 3.12 7.62
C ILE A 15 -2.42 3.78 8.80
N HIS A 16 -3.57 4.38 8.54
CA HIS A 16 -4.35 5.08 9.56
C HIS A 16 -5.63 4.34 9.86
N ARG A 17 -6.01 4.31 11.12
CA ARG A 17 -7.38 4.00 11.50
C ARG A 17 -8.07 5.34 11.74
N LEU A 18 -9.04 5.67 10.90
CA LEU A 18 -9.66 6.98 10.91
C LEU A 18 -10.81 7.03 11.90
N LYS A 19 -10.93 8.17 12.59
CA LYS A 19 -12.08 8.48 13.42
C LYS A 19 -13.09 9.33 12.67
N ASP A 20 -12.62 10.03 11.63
CA ASP A 20 -13.46 10.90 10.81
C ASP A 20 -13.28 10.52 9.34
N LYS A 21 -14.34 9.99 8.73
CA LYS A 21 -14.33 9.57 7.33
C LYS A 21 -14.22 10.73 6.35
N ASN A 22 -14.51 11.94 6.79
CA ASN A 22 -14.55 13.10 5.90
C ASN A 22 -13.19 13.48 5.34
N VAL A 23 -12.11 12.98 5.91
CA VAL A 23 -10.77 13.21 5.37
C VAL A 23 -10.62 12.68 3.94
N ILE A 24 -11.40 11.65 3.55
CA ILE A 24 -11.30 11.08 2.22
C ILE A 24 -11.70 12.08 1.14
N ALA A 25 -12.63 12.99 1.46
CA ALA A 25 -13.09 13.97 0.48
C ALA A 25 -11.96 14.87 -0.03
N SER A 26 -11.05 15.27 0.85
CA SER A 26 -9.91 16.09 0.45
C SER A 26 -8.90 15.30 -0.37
N LEU A 27 -8.75 14.02 -0.09
CA LEU A 27 -7.82 13.17 -0.84
C LEU A 27 -8.32 12.89 -2.24
N LEU A 28 -9.63 12.75 -2.43
CA LEU A 28 -10.21 12.50 -3.75
C LEU A 28 -9.99 13.66 -4.71
N LYS A 29 -9.72 14.85 -4.20
CA LYS A 29 -9.44 16.02 -5.03
C LYS A 29 -7.99 16.10 -5.49
N ARG A 30 -7.12 15.30 -4.93
CA ARG A 30 -5.71 15.29 -5.30
C ARG A 30 -5.48 14.39 -6.51
N ASN A 31 -4.59 14.81 -7.39
CA ASN A 31 -4.18 14.03 -8.55
C ASN A 31 -2.81 13.42 -8.31
N ASN A 32 -2.56 12.29 -8.96
CA ASN A 32 -1.23 11.67 -9.01
C ASN A 32 -0.69 11.23 -7.65
N ILE A 33 -1.58 10.86 -6.75
CA ILE A 33 -1.16 10.27 -5.48
C ILE A 33 -1.75 8.87 -5.34
N PHE A 34 -1.00 8.01 -4.67
CA PHE A 34 -1.51 6.69 -4.29
C PHE A 34 -2.14 6.79 -2.91
N PHE A 35 -3.35 6.33 -2.77
CA PHE A 35 -3.95 6.07 -1.46
C PHE A 35 -4.97 4.96 -1.58
N SER A 36 -5.21 4.27 -0.49
CA SER A 36 -6.18 3.18 -0.44
C SER A 36 -7.08 3.37 0.78
N PHE A 37 -8.38 3.36 0.55
CA PHE A 37 -9.38 3.60 1.59
C PHE A 37 -10.26 2.38 1.73
N THR A 38 -10.42 1.90 2.95
CA THR A 38 -11.27 0.75 3.24
C THR A 38 -12.22 1.09 4.36
N SER A 39 -13.50 0.82 4.16
CA SER A 39 -14.52 1.06 5.18
C SER A 39 -15.31 -0.21 5.44
N THR A 40 -15.38 -0.60 6.70
CA THR A 40 -16.17 -1.76 7.14
C THR A 40 -17.05 -1.34 8.30
N ASN A 41 -17.86 -2.27 8.80
CA ASN A 41 -18.65 -2.01 10.00
C ASN A 41 -17.79 -1.81 11.25
N GLU A 42 -16.57 -2.30 11.22
CA GLU A 42 -15.70 -2.31 12.40
C GLU A 42 -14.72 -1.16 12.40
N GLU A 43 -14.28 -0.72 11.21
CA GLU A 43 -13.25 0.30 11.13
C GLU A 43 -13.22 0.98 9.77
N THR A 44 -12.55 2.10 9.74
CA THR A 44 -12.24 2.81 8.51
C THR A 44 -10.73 3.01 8.47
N SER A 45 -10.10 2.51 7.41
CA SER A 45 -8.65 2.53 7.25
C SER A 45 -8.23 3.30 6.02
N LEU A 46 -7.09 3.96 6.11
CA LEU A 46 -6.52 4.72 5.01
C LEU A 46 -5.03 4.46 4.93
N ILE A 47 -4.56 4.09 3.75
CA ILE A 47 -3.13 4.03 3.45
C ILE A 47 -2.82 5.23 2.59
N CYS A 48 -1.90 6.07 3.02
CA CYS A 48 -1.51 7.25 2.26
C CYS A 48 -0.09 7.68 2.59
N ASP A 49 0.42 8.60 1.79
CA ASP A 49 1.74 9.18 2.01
C ASP A 49 1.84 9.72 3.43
N SER A 50 2.92 9.39 4.12
CA SER A 50 3.16 9.80 5.50
C SER A 50 3.21 11.32 5.69
N LYS A 51 3.48 12.07 4.62
CA LYS A 51 3.49 13.53 4.67
C LYS A 51 2.11 14.14 4.79
N ILE A 52 1.07 13.37 4.46
CA ILE A 52 -0.30 13.85 4.59
C ILE A 52 -0.68 13.76 6.05
N LYS A 53 -1.02 14.89 6.64
CA LYS A 53 -1.41 14.94 8.05
C LYS A 53 -2.86 14.55 8.20
N ILE A 54 -3.10 13.53 8.99
CA ILE A 54 -4.44 13.07 9.34
C ILE A 54 -4.61 13.28 10.83
N LEU A 55 -5.59 14.11 11.19
CA LEU A 55 -5.86 14.40 12.59
C LEU A 55 -6.70 13.28 13.21
N ASN A 56 -6.46 13.03 14.49
CA ASN A 56 -7.26 12.09 15.28
C ASN A 56 -7.31 10.69 14.68
N SER A 57 -6.15 10.17 14.30
CA SER A 57 -6.05 8.80 13.83
C SER A 57 -4.98 8.05 14.60
N ASP A 58 -5.18 6.75 14.71
CA ASP A 58 -4.10 5.86 15.09
C ASP A 58 -3.33 5.52 13.82
N LYS A 59 -2.02 5.53 13.87
CA LYS A 59 -1.25 5.31 12.65
C LYS A 59 -0.10 4.34 12.85
N ASP A 60 0.24 3.66 11.77
CA ASP A 60 1.37 2.76 11.68
C ASP A 60 2.22 3.26 10.52
N ASP A 61 3.40 3.79 10.83
CA ASP A 61 4.31 4.41 9.86
C ASP A 61 5.31 3.43 9.29
N ASN A 62 6.18 3.96 8.42
CA ASN A 62 7.38 3.27 7.91
C ASN A 62 7.08 2.14 6.93
N TRP A 63 6.17 2.41 6.01
CA TRP A 63 5.88 1.49 4.92
C TRP A 63 6.44 2.02 3.61
N SER A 64 7.17 1.18 2.89
CA SER A 64 7.58 1.47 1.52
C SER A 64 6.58 0.82 0.58
N CYS A 65 6.30 1.47 -0.52
CA CYS A 65 5.32 0.97 -1.49
C CYS A 65 6.02 0.60 -2.79
N ILE A 66 5.76 -0.60 -3.27
CA ILE A 66 6.31 -1.13 -4.51
C ILE A 66 5.15 -1.38 -5.46
N GLN A 67 5.22 -0.78 -6.63
CA GLN A 67 4.23 -0.99 -7.68
C GLN A 67 4.71 -2.06 -8.66
N LEU A 68 3.83 -2.99 -8.95
CA LEU A 68 4.09 -3.99 -9.97
C LEU A 68 3.77 -3.37 -11.34
N ILE A 69 4.73 -3.40 -12.26
CA ILE A 69 4.56 -2.80 -13.58
C ILE A 69 4.46 -3.90 -14.62
N GLY A 70 3.44 -3.82 -15.48
CA GLY A 70 3.23 -4.76 -16.56
C GLY A 70 2.05 -5.68 -16.32
N GLN A 71 1.64 -6.36 -17.38
CA GLN A 71 0.54 -7.31 -17.30
C GLN A 71 1.08 -8.68 -16.97
N LEU A 72 0.71 -9.16 -15.79
CA LEU A 72 1.20 -10.45 -15.28
C LEU A 72 0.02 -11.35 -14.97
N LYS A 73 -0.75 -11.69 -15.99
CA LYS A 73 -2.00 -12.42 -15.79
C LYS A 73 -1.82 -13.82 -15.23
N ILE A 74 -0.76 -14.49 -15.62
CA ILE A 74 -0.56 -15.89 -15.25
C ILE A 74 0.40 -16.04 -14.08
N GLU A 75 1.29 -15.08 -13.92
CA GLU A 75 2.40 -15.18 -12.98
C GLU A 75 2.19 -14.39 -11.69
N GLU A 76 1.04 -13.75 -11.53
CA GLU A 76 0.77 -12.95 -10.33
C GLU A 76 0.91 -13.76 -9.04
N THR A 77 0.38 -14.97 -9.04
CA THR A 77 0.46 -15.84 -7.87
C THR A 77 1.91 -16.19 -7.53
N GLY A 78 2.71 -16.49 -8.55
CA GLY A 78 4.12 -16.82 -8.34
C GLY A 78 4.91 -15.64 -7.80
N ILE A 79 4.63 -14.44 -8.31
CA ILE A 79 5.29 -13.23 -7.86
C ILE A 79 4.92 -12.91 -6.42
N TRP A 80 3.63 -12.97 -6.11
CA TRP A 80 3.14 -12.77 -4.76
C TRP A 80 3.80 -13.73 -3.79
N SER A 81 3.87 -15.00 -4.17
CA SER A 81 4.51 -16.02 -3.35
C SER A 81 5.99 -15.71 -3.11
N ARG A 82 6.71 -15.26 -4.12
CA ARG A 82 8.13 -14.93 -3.98
C ARG A 82 8.36 -13.74 -3.07
N ILE A 83 7.54 -12.70 -3.20
CA ILE A 83 7.64 -11.51 -2.36
C ILE A 83 7.35 -11.86 -0.91
N THR A 84 6.28 -12.61 -0.67
CA THR A 84 5.92 -12.99 0.69
C THR A 84 6.97 -13.91 1.33
N THR A 85 7.56 -14.79 0.55
CA THR A 85 8.63 -15.67 1.04
C THR A 85 9.86 -14.88 1.45
N VAL A 86 10.29 -13.93 0.62
CA VAL A 86 11.45 -13.10 0.93
C VAL A 86 11.17 -12.28 2.19
N CYS A 87 9.98 -11.71 2.30
CA CYS A 87 9.62 -10.92 3.47
C CYS A 87 9.55 -11.76 4.73
N ALA A 88 8.98 -12.98 4.63
CA ALA A 88 8.92 -13.88 5.75
C ALA A 88 10.32 -14.27 6.23
N ASP A 89 11.21 -14.59 5.30
CA ASP A 89 12.58 -14.97 5.63
C ASP A 89 13.36 -13.81 6.26
N SER A 90 13.03 -12.58 5.86
CA SER A 90 13.68 -11.38 6.41
C SER A 90 13.03 -10.88 7.68
N GLY A 91 11.89 -11.44 8.06
CA GLY A 91 11.16 -10.99 9.25
C GLY A 91 10.38 -9.69 9.05
N CYS A 92 10.16 -9.26 7.82
CA CYS A 92 9.39 -8.04 7.57
C CYS A 92 7.95 -8.33 7.18
N ALA A 93 7.06 -7.42 7.55
CA ALA A 93 5.65 -7.53 7.19
C ALA A 93 5.42 -7.01 5.77
N VAL A 94 4.49 -7.62 5.07
CA VAL A 94 4.09 -7.19 3.74
C VAL A 94 2.56 -7.17 3.63
N LEU A 95 2.05 -6.14 2.97
CA LEU A 95 0.63 -6.00 2.67
C LEU A 95 0.47 -5.82 1.17
N THR A 96 -0.68 -6.23 0.66
CA THR A 96 -0.98 -6.09 -0.77
C THR A 96 -2.19 -5.21 -0.96
N VAL A 97 -2.12 -4.31 -1.92
CA VAL A 97 -3.27 -3.56 -2.41
C VAL A 97 -3.45 -3.90 -3.88
N THR A 98 -4.56 -4.50 -4.20
CA THR A 98 -4.88 -4.90 -5.57
C THR A 98 -5.81 -3.88 -6.19
N THR A 99 -5.43 -3.36 -7.36
CA THR A 99 -6.27 -2.46 -8.14
C THR A 99 -6.69 -3.17 -9.41
N PHE A 100 -7.50 -2.50 -10.24
CA PHE A 100 -7.98 -3.12 -11.46
C PHE A 100 -6.85 -3.52 -12.40
N ASN A 101 -5.83 -2.67 -12.53
CA ASN A 101 -4.75 -2.88 -13.48
C ASN A 101 -3.48 -3.46 -12.92
N THR A 102 -3.27 -3.38 -11.61
CA THR A 102 -1.99 -3.77 -11.07
C THR A 102 -2.07 -4.05 -9.56
N ASP A 103 -0.96 -4.46 -9.00
CA ASP A 103 -0.82 -4.69 -7.57
C ASP A 103 0.25 -3.77 -6.99
N TYR A 104 0.05 -3.42 -5.73
CA TYR A 104 1.01 -2.68 -4.94
C TYR A 104 1.34 -3.50 -3.70
N PHE A 105 2.60 -3.49 -3.32
CA PHE A 105 3.06 -4.17 -2.11
C PHE A 105 3.61 -3.12 -1.15
N LEU A 106 3.13 -3.17 0.08
CA LEU A 106 3.65 -2.31 1.13
C LEU A 106 4.51 -3.18 2.04
N VAL A 107 5.74 -2.77 2.19
CA VAL A 107 6.72 -3.52 2.98
C VAL A 107 7.12 -2.66 4.17
N LYS A 108 7.03 -3.22 5.36
CA LYS A 108 7.39 -2.50 6.57
C LYS A 108 8.91 -2.29 6.58
N THR A 109 9.31 -1.05 6.60
CA THR A 109 10.72 -0.72 6.75
C THR A 109 11.06 -0.71 8.24
N SER A 110 12.33 -0.75 8.54
CA SER A 110 12.77 -0.79 9.94
C SER A 110 12.27 0.43 10.71
N ASP A 111 11.95 0.21 11.95
CA ASP A 111 11.47 1.26 12.85
C ASP A 111 12.54 2.31 13.14
#